data_80af542d2d54833ffb088ecfe6457fc7
#
_entry.id   80af542d2d54833ffb088ecfe6457fc7
#
_cell.length_a   1.000
_cell.length_b   1.000
_cell.length_c   1.000
_cell.angle_alpha   90.00
_cell.angle_beta   90.00
_cell.angle_gamma   90.00
#
_symmetry.space_group_name_H-M   'P 1'
#
loop_
_entity.id
_entity.type
_entity.pdbx_description
1 polymer ?
#
loop_
_entity_poly.entity_id
_entity_poly.type
_entity_poly.pdbx_seq_one_letter_code
_entity_poly.pdbx_strand_id
1 'polypeptide(L)'
;MLAVSGDEGYPYAVPMSYVHVDNHLYFHCAREGHKKDALRRNDKASFCVIDQDQIVPERYTTFFRSVIVFGRVQEVTEEEEMKRILQLLACKYAPLQTEQQHAEAIQADWAGVCVLRLDIEHMSGKQAIELVINQD
;
A
#
# COMPACT_ATOMS: atom_id res chain seq x y z
N MET A 1 -3.20 -4.11 -0.84
CA MET A 1 -4.63 -3.75 -0.91
C MET A 1 -5.00 -2.93 0.31
N LEU A 2 -5.53 -1.74 0.10
CA LEU A 2 -6.00 -0.84 1.17
C LEU A 2 -7.49 -1.09 1.42
N ALA A 3 -7.87 -1.24 2.69
CA ALA A 3 -9.26 -1.38 3.11
C ALA A 3 -9.63 -0.25 4.06
N VAL A 4 -10.71 0.44 3.76
CA VAL A 4 -11.26 1.57 4.53
C VAL A 4 -12.73 1.36 4.83
N SER A 5 -13.27 2.13 5.78
CA SER A 5 -14.71 2.13 6.07
C SER A 5 -15.45 2.90 4.98
N GLY A 6 -16.10 2.18 4.09
CA GLY A 6 -16.86 2.75 2.99
C GLY A 6 -18.26 3.22 3.39
N ASP A 7 -19.09 3.48 2.38
CA ASP A 7 -20.46 3.93 2.58
C ASP A 7 -21.39 2.80 3.05
N GLU A 8 -22.41 3.16 3.79
CA GLU A 8 -23.48 2.25 4.25
C GLU A 8 -22.97 1.03 5.04
N GLY A 9 -21.82 1.20 5.72
CA GLY A 9 -21.22 0.11 6.50
C GLY A 9 -20.42 -0.90 5.68
N TYR A 10 -20.31 -0.73 4.37
CA TYR A 10 -19.51 -1.61 3.54
C TYR A 10 -18.01 -1.32 3.68
N PRO A 11 -17.18 -2.32 3.97
CA PRO A 11 -15.74 -2.17 3.81
C PRO A 11 -15.40 -1.91 2.32
N TYR A 12 -14.57 -0.92 2.06
CA TYR A 12 -14.11 -0.61 0.71
C TYR A 12 -12.64 -1.01 0.57
N ALA A 13 -12.37 -1.98 -0.30
CA ALA A 13 -11.04 -2.53 -0.52
C ALA A 13 -10.57 -2.20 -1.94
N VAL A 14 -9.39 -1.60 -2.06
CA VAL A 14 -8.83 -1.15 -3.33
C VAL A 14 -7.37 -1.56 -3.47
N PRO A 15 -6.93 -2.10 -4.62
CA PRO A 15 -5.52 -2.40 -4.86
C PRO A 15 -4.72 -1.10 -4.94
N MET A 16 -3.57 -1.09 -4.25
CA MET A 16 -2.67 0.07 -4.19
C MET A 16 -1.22 -0.38 -4.22
N SER A 17 -0.40 0.32 -4.98
CA SER A 17 1.05 0.26 -4.85
C SER A 17 1.48 1.02 -3.60
N TYR A 18 2.52 0.55 -2.93
CA TYR A 18 2.98 1.12 -1.67
C TYR A 18 4.50 1.08 -1.53
N VAL A 19 5.02 1.88 -0.60
CA VAL A 19 6.39 1.76 -0.10
C VAL A 19 6.37 1.77 1.43
N HIS A 20 7.20 0.93 2.02
CA HIS A 20 7.37 0.85 3.48
C HIS A 20 8.63 1.61 3.88
N VAL A 21 8.47 2.61 4.74
CA VAL A 21 9.57 3.41 5.29
C VAL A 21 9.36 3.56 6.78
N ASP A 22 10.32 3.10 7.57
CA ASP A 22 10.23 3.08 9.02
C ASP A 22 8.96 2.35 9.49
N ASN A 23 8.13 2.99 10.31
CA ASN A 23 6.87 2.41 10.79
C ASN A 23 5.66 2.93 10.00
N HIS A 24 5.84 3.24 8.72
CA HIS A 24 4.80 3.81 7.85
C HIS A 24 4.71 3.08 6.52
N LEU A 25 3.49 2.99 6.01
CA LEU A 25 3.24 2.68 4.61
C LEU A 25 2.81 3.96 3.89
N TYR A 26 3.38 4.18 2.71
CA TYR A 26 3.02 5.32 1.87
C TYR A 26 2.47 4.84 0.54
N PHE A 27 1.49 5.55 0.04
CA PHE A 27 0.90 5.31 -1.27
C PHE A 27 0.39 6.62 -1.85
N HIS A 28 0.20 6.64 -3.16
CA HIS A 28 -0.32 7.82 -3.84
C HIS A 28 -1.67 7.55 -4.48
N CYS A 29 -2.45 8.58 -4.65
CA CYS A 29 -3.75 8.53 -5.31
C CYS A 29 -4.10 9.90 -5.89
N ALA A 30 -5.25 9.98 -6.56
CA ALA A 30 -5.81 11.24 -6.96
C ALA A 30 -6.20 12.10 -5.74
N ARG A 31 -6.23 13.41 -5.90
CA ARG A 31 -6.58 14.36 -4.84
C ARG A 31 -8.00 14.19 -4.33
N GLU A 32 -8.89 13.73 -5.18
CA GLU A 32 -10.29 13.48 -4.84
C GLU A 32 -10.66 12.03 -5.20
N GLY A 33 -11.67 11.51 -4.53
CA GLY A 33 -12.18 10.17 -4.78
C GLY A 33 -12.79 9.52 -3.55
N HIS A 34 -13.45 8.38 -3.77
CA HIS A 34 -14.21 7.66 -2.76
C HIS A 34 -13.39 7.27 -1.53
N LYS A 35 -12.17 6.74 -1.74
CA LYS A 35 -11.28 6.36 -0.62
C LYS A 35 -10.87 7.54 0.24
N LYS A 36 -10.64 8.72 -0.35
CA LYS A 36 -10.31 9.93 0.40
C LYS A 36 -11.49 10.43 1.22
N ASP A 37 -12.68 10.42 0.66
CA ASP A 37 -13.90 10.77 1.39
C ASP A 37 -14.15 9.82 2.56
N ALA A 38 -13.95 8.53 2.36
CA ALA A 38 -14.04 7.52 3.41
C ALA A 38 -13.03 7.78 4.54
N LEU A 39 -11.77 8.07 4.18
CA LEU A 39 -10.71 8.36 5.15
C LEU A 39 -10.90 9.68 5.92
N ARG A 40 -11.53 10.68 5.31
CA ARG A 40 -11.92 11.92 6.00
C ARG A 40 -12.97 11.67 7.08
N ARG A 41 -13.87 10.70 6.87
CA ARG A 41 -14.89 10.31 7.86
C ARG A 41 -14.33 9.40 8.95
N ASN A 42 -13.44 8.48 8.57
CA ASN A 42 -12.78 7.52 9.48
C ASN A 42 -11.39 7.20 8.96
N ASP A 43 -10.38 7.62 9.67
CA ASP A 43 -8.98 7.49 9.29
C ASP A 43 -8.38 6.10 9.55
N LYS A 44 -9.12 5.22 10.22
CA LYS A 44 -8.68 3.84 10.46
C LYS A 44 -8.75 3.04 9.16
N ALA A 45 -7.67 2.33 8.90
CA ALA A 45 -7.54 1.50 7.71
C ALA A 45 -6.73 0.23 8.00
N SER A 46 -6.87 -0.74 7.14
CA SER A 46 -5.96 -1.89 7.08
C SER A 46 -5.33 -1.99 5.70
N PHE A 47 -4.15 -2.57 5.64
CA PHE A 47 -3.44 -2.79 4.38
C PHE A 47 -2.95 -4.24 4.33
N CYS A 48 -3.33 -4.96 3.28
CA CYS A 48 -2.92 -6.33 3.06
C CYS A 48 -1.85 -6.40 1.98
N VAL A 49 -0.72 -7.03 2.34
CA VAL A 49 0.37 -7.35 1.41
C VAL A 49 0.40 -8.85 1.21
N ILE A 50 0.29 -9.29 -0.03
CA ILE A 50 0.42 -10.70 -0.41
C ILE A 50 1.84 -10.89 -0.96
N ASP A 51 2.68 -11.59 -0.20
CA ASP A 51 4.05 -11.91 -0.57
C ASP A 51 4.11 -13.13 -1.49
N GLN A 52 3.30 -14.14 -1.17
CA GLN A 52 3.23 -15.37 -1.94
C GLN A 52 1.77 -15.84 -2.06
N ASP A 53 1.43 -16.29 -3.26
CA ASP A 53 0.10 -16.82 -3.59
C ASP A 53 0.28 -17.90 -4.68
N GLN A 54 0.58 -19.12 -4.25
CA GLN A 54 0.82 -20.25 -5.15
C GLN A 54 -0.27 -21.31 -4.95
N ILE A 55 -1.12 -21.49 -5.95
CA ILE A 55 -2.11 -22.56 -5.96
C ILE A 55 -1.42 -23.88 -6.23
N VAL A 56 -1.67 -24.87 -5.36
CA VAL A 56 -1.14 -26.25 -5.48
C VAL A 56 -2.33 -27.20 -5.63
N PRO A 57 -2.81 -27.45 -6.87
CA PRO A 57 -4.05 -28.21 -7.12
C PRO A 57 -4.02 -29.63 -6.58
N GLU A 58 -2.87 -30.28 -6.63
CA GLU A 58 -2.68 -31.67 -6.18
C GLU A 58 -2.90 -31.84 -4.69
N ARG A 59 -2.78 -30.75 -3.93
CA ARG A 59 -2.97 -30.72 -2.49
C ARG A 59 -4.24 -30.00 -2.06
N TYR A 60 -5.03 -29.51 -3.02
CA TYR A 60 -6.25 -28.74 -2.77
C TYR A 60 -6.02 -27.56 -1.82
N THR A 61 -4.87 -26.86 -1.97
CA THR A 61 -4.47 -25.77 -1.08
C THR A 61 -3.72 -24.67 -1.84
N THR A 62 -3.49 -23.57 -1.15
CA THR A 62 -2.67 -22.45 -1.61
C THR A 62 -1.50 -22.26 -0.66
N PHE A 63 -0.29 -22.24 -1.20
CA PHE A 63 0.89 -21.85 -0.42
C PHE A 63 0.95 -20.32 -0.42
N PHE A 64 0.53 -19.72 0.68
CA PHE A 64 0.41 -18.28 0.79
C PHE A 64 1.27 -17.71 1.92
N ARG A 65 1.65 -16.46 1.75
CA ARG A 65 2.23 -15.63 2.79
C ARG A 65 1.69 -14.20 2.64
N SER A 66 1.18 -13.66 3.72
CA SER A 66 0.61 -12.32 3.72
C SER A 66 0.89 -11.58 5.03
N VAL A 67 0.86 -10.26 4.95
CA VAL A 67 0.92 -9.37 6.11
C VAL A 67 -0.29 -8.47 6.08
N ILE A 68 -0.93 -8.27 7.23
CA ILE A 68 -2.00 -7.29 7.39
C ILE A 68 -1.54 -6.24 8.40
N VAL A 69 -1.63 -5.00 7.98
CA VAL A 69 -1.27 -3.82 8.78
C VAL A 69 -2.54 -3.09 9.16
N PHE A 70 -2.64 -2.65 10.40
CA PHE A 70 -3.72 -1.81 10.92
C PHE A 70 -3.14 -0.48 11.37
N GLY A 71 -3.80 0.60 11.04
CA GLY A 71 -3.33 1.93 11.43
C GLY A 71 -4.26 3.04 11.02
N ARG A 72 -3.72 4.26 11.06
CA ARG A 72 -4.43 5.48 10.70
C ARG A 72 -3.77 6.13 9.50
N VAL A 73 -4.59 6.61 8.58
CA VAL A 73 -4.13 7.24 7.34
C VAL A 73 -4.24 8.75 7.44
N GLN A 74 -3.14 9.42 7.09
CA GLN A 74 -3.06 10.87 7.01
C GLN A 74 -2.52 11.28 5.65
N GLU A 75 -2.95 12.44 5.17
CA GLU A 75 -2.39 13.05 3.96
C GLU A 75 -1.05 13.71 4.27
N VAL A 76 -0.06 13.42 3.44
CA VAL A 76 1.24 14.10 3.49
C VAL A 76 1.11 15.41 2.74
N THR A 77 1.30 16.54 3.43
CA THR A 77 1.12 17.90 2.87
C THR A 77 2.43 18.63 2.63
N GLU A 78 3.54 18.17 3.20
CA GLU A 78 4.85 18.76 3.00
C GLU A 78 5.43 18.35 1.64
N GLU A 79 5.74 19.31 0.80
CA GLU A 79 6.19 19.07 -0.58
C GLU A 79 7.46 18.22 -0.68
N GLU A 80 8.44 18.47 0.17
CA GLU A 80 9.71 17.71 0.16
C GLU A 80 9.49 16.25 0.53
N GLU A 81 8.62 15.97 1.50
CA GLU A 81 8.26 14.61 1.85
C GLU A 81 7.47 13.93 0.73
N MET A 82 6.51 14.63 0.12
CA MET A 82 5.77 14.13 -1.04
C MET A 82 6.72 13.73 -2.17
N LYS A 83 7.67 14.59 -2.52
CA LYS A 83 8.66 14.31 -3.56
C LYS A 83 9.51 13.09 -3.22
N ARG A 84 9.99 13.00 -1.99
CA ARG A 84 10.78 11.87 -1.51
C ARG A 84 10.02 10.55 -1.64
N ILE A 85 8.78 10.52 -1.21
CA ILE A 85 7.93 9.32 -1.27
C ILE A 85 7.60 8.93 -2.71
N LEU A 86 7.23 9.88 -3.55
CA LEU A 86 6.96 9.61 -4.97
C LEU A 86 8.20 9.07 -5.68
N GLN A 87 9.38 9.56 -5.34
CA GLN A 87 10.64 9.03 -5.86
C GLN A 87 10.90 7.60 -5.40
N LEU A 88 10.64 7.29 -4.12
CA LEU A 88 10.79 5.92 -3.60
C LEU A 88 9.81 4.95 -4.27
N LEU A 89 8.57 5.37 -4.51
CA LEU A 89 7.59 4.59 -5.26
C LEU A 89 8.05 4.35 -6.70
N ALA A 90 8.55 5.40 -7.37
CA ALA A 90 9.08 5.29 -8.72
C ALA A 90 10.27 4.31 -8.79
N CYS A 91 11.21 4.39 -7.87
CA CYS A 91 12.34 3.47 -7.80
C CYS A 91 11.92 2.02 -7.56
N LYS A 92 10.89 1.80 -6.74
CA LYS A 92 10.38 0.46 -6.44
C LYS A 92 9.67 -0.18 -7.63
N TYR A 93 8.81 0.57 -8.31
CA TYR A 93 7.92 0.04 -9.34
C TYR A 93 8.42 0.25 -10.77
N ALA A 94 9.36 1.17 -10.97
CA ALA A 94 10.00 1.43 -12.25
C ALA A 94 11.53 1.48 -12.12
N PRO A 95 12.18 0.39 -11.65
CA PRO A 95 13.60 0.41 -11.31
C PRO A 95 14.53 0.55 -12.52
N LEU A 96 14.03 0.28 -13.73
CA LEU A 96 14.84 0.38 -14.96
C LEU A 96 14.80 1.77 -15.61
N GLN A 97 13.97 2.67 -15.09
CA GLN A 97 13.90 4.05 -15.57
C GLN A 97 14.98 4.91 -14.90
N THR A 98 15.38 5.98 -15.59
CA THR A 98 16.39 6.91 -15.08
C THR A 98 15.81 7.87 -14.04
N GLU A 99 16.68 8.49 -13.24
CA GLU A 99 16.27 9.54 -12.29
C GLU A 99 15.56 10.71 -12.98
N GLN A 100 16.02 11.07 -14.18
CA GLN A 100 15.38 12.11 -14.98
C GLN A 100 13.97 11.73 -15.39
N GLN A 101 13.75 10.51 -15.84
CA GLN A 101 12.42 9.98 -16.19
C GLN A 101 11.48 9.97 -14.98
N HIS A 102 11.99 9.58 -13.80
CA HIS A 102 11.23 9.63 -12.55
C HIS A 102 10.82 11.07 -12.21
N ALA A 103 11.76 12.02 -12.29
CA ALA A 103 11.50 13.43 -11.99
C ALA A 103 10.47 14.04 -12.95
N GLU A 104 10.56 13.73 -14.24
CA GLU A 104 9.62 14.19 -15.26
C GLU A 104 8.21 13.65 -15.02
N ALA A 105 8.08 12.34 -14.68
CA ALA A 105 6.80 11.72 -14.37
C ALA A 105 6.16 12.35 -13.12
N ILE A 106 6.93 12.55 -12.06
CA ILE A 106 6.46 13.19 -10.83
C ILE A 106 5.98 14.62 -11.12
N GLN A 107 6.75 15.37 -11.89
CA GLN A 107 6.38 16.75 -12.26
C GLN A 107 5.11 16.80 -13.10
N ALA A 108 4.94 15.87 -14.03
CA ALA A 108 3.75 15.81 -14.89
C ALA A 108 2.46 15.59 -14.09
N ASP A 109 2.51 14.75 -13.05
CA ASP A 109 1.35 14.40 -12.25
C ASP A 109 1.18 15.24 -10.98
N TRP A 110 2.12 16.14 -10.69
CA TRP A 110 2.20 16.87 -9.42
C TRP A 110 0.91 17.57 -9.02
N ALA A 111 0.24 18.22 -9.97
CA ALA A 111 -0.99 18.97 -9.69
C ALA A 111 -2.16 18.10 -9.26
N GLY A 112 -2.18 16.85 -9.71
CA GLY A 112 -3.29 15.91 -9.45
C GLY A 112 -2.99 14.82 -8.42
N VAL A 113 -1.75 14.73 -7.93
CA VAL A 113 -1.34 13.65 -7.03
C VAL A 113 -1.55 14.02 -5.56
N CYS A 114 -1.91 13.01 -4.78
CA CYS A 114 -1.97 13.06 -3.33
C CYS A 114 -1.12 11.91 -2.78
N VAL A 115 -0.37 12.16 -1.72
CA VAL A 115 0.38 11.12 -0.99
C VAL A 115 -0.28 10.88 0.35
N LEU A 116 -0.54 9.62 0.64
CA LEU A 116 -1.14 9.17 1.89
C LEU A 116 -0.11 8.38 2.70
N ARG A 117 -0.13 8.56 4.00
CA ARG A 117 0.71 7.84 4.95
C ARG A 117 -0.18 7.04 5.91
N LEU A 118 0.04 5.75 6.02
CA LEU A 118 -0.56 4.90 7.04
C LEU A 118 0.45 4.73 8.18
N ASP A 119 0.10 5.27 9.35
CA ASP A 119 0.88 5.11 10.58
C ASP A 119 0.53 3.77 11.20
N ILE A 120 1.49 2.84 11.26
CA ILE A 120 1.25 1.45 11.68
C ILE A 120 1.06 1.38 13.20
N GLU A 121 -0.11 0.91 13.61
CA GLU A 121 -0.43 0.65 15.02
C GLU A 121 -0.27 -0.84 15.36
N HIS A 122 -0.59 -1.75 14.42
CA HIS A 122 -0.46 -3.19 14.60
C HIS A 122 -0.18 -3.88 13.26
N MET A 123 0.61 -4.93 13.31
CA MET A 123 0.96 -5.73 12.14
C MET A 123 0.90 -7.22 12.51
N SER A 124 0.29 -8.03 11.65
CA SER A 124 0.26 -9.48 11.78
C SER A 124 0.65 -10.16 10.46
N GLY A 125 1.38 -11.25 10.58
CA GLY A 125 1.75 -12.10 9.46
C GLY A 125 1.01 -13.43 9.50
N LYS A 126 0.72 -13.98 8.32
CA LYS A 126 0.09 -15.30 8.17
C LYS A 126 0.72 -16.03 6.99
N GLN A 127 1.00 -17.32 7.17
CA GLN A 127 1.51 -18.15 6.09
C GLN A 127 0.99 -19.59 6.18
N ALA A 128 0.97 -20.27 5.05
CA ALA A 128 0.65 -21.68 5.00
C ALA A 128 1.69 -22.51 5.76
N ILE A 129 1.24 -23.56 6.45
CA ILE A 129 2.13 -24.41 7.27
C ILE A 129 3.23 -25.05 6.44
N GLU A 130 2.96 -25.37 5.19
CA GLU A 130 3.93 -25.97 4.26
C GLU A 130 5.15 -25.07 3.99
N LEU A 131 4.96 -23.75 4.07
CA LEU A 131 6.06 -22.80 3.92
C LEU A 131 6.95 -22.72 5.16
N VAL A 132 6.45 -23.15 6.31
CA VAL A 132 7.21 -23.24 7.57
C VAL A 132 8.07 -24.50 7.60
N ILE A 133 7.52 -25.64 7.19
CA ILE A 133 8.14 -26.96 7.27
C ILE A 133 9.32 -27.10 6.28
N ASN A 134 9.25 -26.42 5.14
CA ASN A 134 10.27 -26.51 4.08
C ASN A 134 11.46 -25.53 4.27
N GLN A 135 11.61 -24.92 5.45
CA GLN A 135 12.73 -24.03 5.76
C GLN A 135 13.91 -24.71 6.47
N ASP A 136 13.84 -26.04 6.66
CA ASP A 136 14.90 -26.86 7.26
C ASP A 136 15.80 -27.51 6.20
#